data_ec28a8a4008b86d3450e8021458cae56
#
_entry.id   ec28a8a4008b86d3450e8021458cae56
#
_cell.length_a   1.000
_cell.length_b   1.000
_cell.length_c   1.000
_cell.angle_alpha   90.00
_cell.angle_beta   90.00
_cell.angle_gamma   90.00
#
_symmetry.space_group_name_H-M   'P 1'
#
loop_
_entity.id
_entity.type
_entity.pdbx_description
1 polymer ?
#
loop_
_entity_poly.entity_id
_entity_poly.type
_entity_poly.pdbx_seq_one_letter_code
_entity_poly.pdbx_strand_id
1 'polypeptide(L)'
;MRQELEHAIGVMQELKRRGVRILPGGDYGFAWNPVGRNARDLEHFVTLLGFTPMEAIVAATRLGGEIMMQGHELGQVKPGFLADLVLVNGNPAQDVKLLQDADRFLAIMKDGAFHKAPKTGRRADSIAAE
;
A
#
# COMPACT_ATOMS: atom_id res chain seq x y z
N MET A 1 -6.86 -19.99 20.55
CA MET A 1 -6.82 -19.41 19.19
C MET A 1 -7.64 -18.12 19.05
N ARG A 2 -8.99 -18.10 19.21
CA ARG A 2 -9.79 -16.86 19.06
C ARG A 2 -9.43 -15.79 20.10
N GLN A 3 -9.30 -16.19 21.37
CA GLN A 3 -8.90 -15.28 22.46
C GLN A 3 -7.48 -14.72 22.26
N GLU A 4 -6.56 -15.50 21.75
CA GLU A 4 -5.19 -15.07 21.45
C GLU A 4 -5.17 -14.02 20.34
N LEU A 5 -6.00 -14.20 19.31
CA LEU A 5 -6.15 -13.21 18.23
C LEU A 5 -6.76 -11.90 18.76
N GLU A 6 -7.80 -11.97 19.58
CA GLU A 6 -8.43 -10.79 20.19
C GLU A 6 -7.43 -10.06 21.08
N HIS A 7 -6.61 -10.79 21.84
CA HIS A 7 -5.55 -10.21 22.67
C HIS A 7 -4.48 -9.53 21.80
N ALA A 8 -4.01 -10.20 20.75
CA ALA A 8 -3.02 -9.65 19.83
C ALA A 8 -3.51 -8.36 19.15
N ILE A 9 -4.77 -8.32 18.71
CA ILE A 9 -5.39 -7.13 18.15
C ILE A 9 -5.37 -6.00 19.18
N GLY A 10 -5.80 -6.25 20.42
CA GLY A 10 -5.80 -5.25 21.49
C GLY A 10 -4.42 -4.70 21.80
N VAL A 11 -3.39 -5.55 21.83
CA VAL A 11 -2.00 -5.13 22.01
C VAL A 11 -1.54 -4.22 20.86
N MET A 12 -1.84 -4.59 19.62
CA MET A 12 -1.44 -3.81 18.45
C MET A 12 -2.13 -2.44 18.41
N GLN A 13 -3.42 -2.37 18.77
CA GLN A 13 -4.14 -1.11 18.91
C GLN A 13 -3.51 -0.20 19.97
N GLU A 14 -3.12 -0.77 21.12
CA GLU A 14 -2.45 -0.03 22.18
C GLU A 14 -1.06 0.46 21.76
N LEU A 15 -0.27 -0.36 21.06
CA LEU A 15 1.01 0.04 20.51
C LEU A 15 0.86 1.20 19.52
N LYS A 16 -0.15 1.14 18.64
CA LYS A 16 -0.49 2.25 17.74
C LYS A 16 -0.80 3.52 18.54
N ARG A 17 -1.64 3.43 19.56
CA ARG A 17 -2.02 4.57 20.40
C ARG A 17 -0.82 5.20 21.10
N ARG A 18 0.19 4.40 21.43
CA ARG A 18 1.47 4.87 22.03
C ARG A 18 2.46 5.42 21.00
N GLY A 19 2.09 5.47 19.72
CA GLY A 19 2.95 5.99 18.66
C GLY A 19 4.03 5.03 18.19
N VAL A 20 3.94 3.75 18.52
CA VAL A 20 4.83 2.74 17.97
C VAL A 20 4.54 2.58 16.47
N ARG A 21 5.59 2.59 15.66
CA ARG A 21 5.48 2.38 14.22
C ARG A 21 5.18 0.92 13.92
N ILE A 22 4.07 0.67 13.25
CA ILE A 22 3.60 -0.65 12.86
C ILE A 22 3.58 -0.69 11.35
N LEU A 23 4.20 -1.72 10.77
CA LEU A 23 4.28 -1.93 9.32
C LEU A 23 3.61 -3.24 8.95
N PRO A 24 3.01 -3.35 7.73
CA PRO A 24 2.51 -4.61 7.24
C PRO A 24 3.67 -5.58 6.93
N GLY A 25 3.46 -6.86 7.22
CA GLY A 25 4.46 -7.91 6.99
C GLY A 25 3.88 -9.27 7.32
N GLY A 26 3.05 -9.81 6.41
CA GLY A 26 2.24 -10.98 6.64
C GLY A 26 2.94 -12.34 6.48
N ASP A 27 4.28 -12.38 6.33
CA ASP A 27 5.06 -13.60 6.15
C ASP A 27 4.45 -14.51 5.04
N TYR A 28 4.42 -13.96 3.83
CA TYR A 28 3.81 -14.61 2.66
C TYR A 28 4.73 -15.69 2.06
N GLY A 29 4.12 -16.74 1.50
CA GLY A 29 4.82 -17.84 0.82
C GLY A 29 4.39 -19.23 1.29
N PHE A 30 3.47 -19.31 2.24
CA PHE A 30 2.92 -20.57 2.74
C PHE A 30 1.58 -20.92 2.07
N ALA A 31 1.17 -22.20 2.13
CA ALA A 31 -0.06 -22.67 1.53
C ALA A 31 -1.32 -21.91 2.03
N TRP A 32 -1.33 -21.53 3.30
CA TRP A 32 -2.43 -20.77 3.93
C TRP A 32 -2.27 -19.23 3.77
N ASN A 33 -1.10 -18.77 3.38
CA ASN A 33 -0.79 -17.35 3.16
C ASN A 33 0.02 -17.17 1.86
N PRO A 34 -0.58 -17.39 0.68
CA PRO A 34 0.12 -17.38 -0.59
C PRO A 34 0.58 -15.98 -0.99
N VAL A 35 1.69 -15.93 -1.74
CA VAL A 35 2.18 -14.71 -2.38
C VAL A 35 1.10 -14.10 -3.29
N GLY A 36 1.08 -12.76 -3.40
CA GLY A 36 0.12 -12.03 -4.22
C GLY A 36 -1.12 -11.54 -3.46
N ARG A 37 -1.23 -11.83 -2.16
CA ARG A 37 -2.32 -11.34 -1.30
C ARG A 37 -1.88 -10.28 -0.30
N ASN A 38 -0.70 -9.71 -0.47
CA ASN A 38 -0.05 -8.79 0.48
C ASN A 38 -0.89 -7.54 0.79
N ALA A 39 -1.66 -7.01 -0.18
CA ALA A 39 -2.52 -5.86 0.04
C ALA A 39 -3.67 -6.11 1.05
N ARG A 40 -3.94 -7.38 1.38
CA ARG A 40 -4.90 -7.76 2.43
C ARG A 40 -4.46 -7.28 3.81
N ASP A 41 -3.16 -7.16 4.07
CA ASP A 41 -2.66 -6.61 5.33
C ASP A 41 -3.18 -5.20 5.58
N LEU A 42 -3.31 -4.38 4.54
CA LEU A 42 -3.84 -3.02 4.65
C LEU A 42 -5.31 -3.02 5.08
N GLU A 43 -6.11 -3.98 4.60
CA GLU A 43 -7.48 -4.17 5.08
C GLU A 43 -7.49 -4.54 6.57
N HIS A 44 -6.60 -5.43 7.02
CA HIS A 44 -6.48 -5.81 8.43
C HIS A 44 -6.04 -4.63 9.30
N PHE A 45 -5.15 -3.78 8.82
CA PHE A 45 -4.77 -2.55 9.52
C PHE A 45 -5.98 -1.65 9.76
N VAL A 46 -6.85 -1.49 8.78
CA VAL A 46 -8.06 -0.67 8.91
C VAL A 46 -9.12 -1.37 9.77
N THR A 47 -9.44 -2.62 9.46
CA THR A 47 -10.60 -3.30 10.08
C THR A 47 -10.33 -3.83 11.48
N LEU A 48 -9.08 -4.19 11.80
CA LEU A 48 -8.71 -4.82 13.07
C LEU A 48 -7.87 -3.90 13.95
N LEU A 49 -6.93 -3.14 13.38
CA LEU A 49 -5.95 -2.39 14.17
C LEU A 49 -6.31 -0.90 14.34
N GLY A 50 -7.44 -0.44 13.76
CA GLY A 50 -7.94 0.92 13.93
C GLY A 50 -7.12 1.98 13.17
N PHE A 51 -6.47 1.60 12.07
CA PHE A 51 -5.84 2.55 11.15
C PHE A 51 -6.90 3.18 10.23
N THR A 52 -6.71 4.43 9.87
CA THR A 52 -7.39 4.99 8.69
C THR A 52 -6.77 4.40 7.41
N PRO A 53 -7.49 4.39 6.28
CA PRO A 53 -6.93 3.96 5.01
C PRO A 53 -5.61 4.64 4.65
N MET A 54 -5.51 5.95 4.89
CA MET A 54 -4.29 6.73 4.62
C MET A 54 -3.15 6.32 5.54
N GLU A 55 -3.39 6.09 6.84
CA GLU A 55 -2.36 5.61 7.77
C GLU A 55 -1.84 4.23 7.35
N ALA A 56 -2.72 3.32 6.89
CA ALA A 56 -2.31 2.01 6.39
C ALA A 56 -1.43 2.13 5.13
N ILE A 57 -1.77 3.03 4.19
CA ILE A 57 -0.95 3.31 3.00
C ILE A 57 0.41 3.88 3.41
N VAL A 58 0.45 4.83 4.34
CA VAL A 58 1.71 5.42 4.85
C VAL A 58 2.57 4.35 5.52
N ALA A 59 1.97 3.42 6.27
CA ALA A 59 2.69 2.30 6.88
C ALA A 59 3.35 1.39 5.83
N ALA A 60 2.66 1.13 4.72
CA ALA A 60 3.15 0.27 3.64
C ALA A 60 4.14 0.97 2.68
N THR A 61 4.21 2.30 2.69
CA THR A 61 5.02 3.06 1.74
C THR A 61 6.14 3.83 2.42
N ARG A 62 5.85 4.98 3.02
CA ARG A 62 6.86 5.82 3.66
C ARG A 62 7.60 5.09 4.78
N LEU A 63 6.88 4.44 5.70
CA LEU A 63 7.53 3.71 6.78
C LEU A 63 8.27 2.48 6.26
N GLY A 64 7.80 1.86 5.16
CA GLY A 64 8.52 0.80 4.46
C GLY A 64 9.87 1.28 3.94
N GLY A 65 9.94 2.44 3.31
CA GLY A 65 11.21 3.06 2.88
C GLY A 65 12.14 3.37 4.05
N GLU A 66 11.58 3.89 5.15
CA GLU A 66 12.35 4.20 6.36
C GLU A 66 12.98 2.95 7.00
N ILE A 67 12.24 1.82 7.12
CA ILE A 67 12.79 0.59 7.70
C ILE A 67 13.86 -0.06 6.82
N MET A 68 13.77 0.16 5.50
CA MET A 68 14.81 -0.25 4.55
C MET A 68 16.04 0.66 4.56
N MET A 69 16.10 1.66 5.45
CA MET A 69 17.14 2.70 5.50
C MET A 69 17.24 3.55 4.23
N GLN A 70 16.18 3.58 3.42
CA GLN A 70 16.07 4.29 2.14
C GLN A 70 14.93 5.34 2.15
N GLY A 71 14.55 5.84 3.31
CA GLY A 71 13.49 6.84 3.46
C GLY A 71 13.77 8.19 2.79
N HIS A 72 14.99 8.41 2.30
CA HIS A 72 15.39 9.58 1.53
C HIS A 72 15.07 9.48 0.04
N GLU A 73 14.76 8.27 -0.46
CA GLU A 73 14.51 8.02 -1.89
C GLU A 73 13.35 7.07 -2.19
N LEU A 74 12.77 6.40 -1.16
CA LEU A 74 11.68 5.45 -1.31
C LEU A 74 10.42 5.84 -0.52
N GLY A 75 9.27 5.37 -1.00
CA GLY A 75 8.00 5.36 -0.28
C GLY A 75 7.19 6.65 -0.37
N GLN A 76 7.61 7.62 -1.17
CA GLN A 76 6.88 8.88 -1.36
C GLN A 76 6.90 9.34 -2.82
N VAL A 77 5.84 10.03 -3.22
CA VAL A 77 5.75 10.69 -4.53
C VAL A 77 6.22 12.13 -4.38
N LYS A 78 7.51 12.38 -4.60
CA LYS A 78 8.07 13.73 -4.59
C LYS A 78 9.38 13.81 -5.41
N PRO A 79 9.81 15.03 -5.81
CA PRO A 79 11.07 15.21 -6.53
C PRO A 79 12.27 14.62 -5.77
N GLY A 80 13.14 13.90 -6.49
CA GLY A 80 14.33 13.25 -5.94
C GLY A 80 14.09 11.83 -5.40
N PHE A 81 12.84 11.34 -5.41
CA PHE A 81 12.51 9.97 -5.03
C PHE A 81 12.45 9.05 -6.26
N LEU A 82 12.76 7.79 -6.06
CA LEU A 82 12.62 6.77 -7.09
C LEU A 82 11.15 6.69 -7.54
N ALA A 83 10.94 6.59 -8.85
CA ALA A 83 9.61 6.50 -9.42
C ALA A 83 9.06 5.06 -9.32
N ASP A 84 8.85 4.60 -8.09
CA ASP A 84 8.15 3.37 -7.72
C ASP A 84 6.68 3.72 -7.50
N LEU A 85 5.87 3.64 -8.54
CA LEU A 85 4.53 4.18 -8.57
C LEU A 85 3.49 3.14 -8.97
N VAL A 86 2.30 3.27 -8.40
CA VAL A 86 1.13 2.49 -8.80
C VAL A 86 -0.01 3.45 -9.10
N LEU A 87 -0.57 3.36 -10.30
CA LEU A 87 -1.79 4.08 -10.68
C LEU A 87 -2.98 3.16 -10.49
N VAL A 88 -3.91 3.56 -9.63
CA VAL A 88 -5.08 2.76 -9.23
C VAL A 88 -6.37 3.41 -9.72
N ASN A 89 -7.27 2.60 -10.28
CA ASN A 89 -8.63 3.02 -10.62
C ASN A 89 -9.50 3.04 -9.34
N GLY A 90 -9.66 4.21 -8.75
CA GLY A 90 -10.38 4.44 -7.50
C GLY A 90 -9.56 5.21 -6.49
N ASN A 91 -10.09 5.37 -5.29
CA ASN A 91 -9.44 6.13 -4.22
C ASN A 91 -9.07 5.21 -3.04
N PRO A 92 -7.84 4.66 -3.00
CA PRO A 92 -7.41 3.77 -1.92
C PRO A 92 -7.28 4.49 -0.57
N ALA A 93 -7.22 5.83 -0.55
CA ALA A 93 -7.24 6.61 0.68
C ALA A 93 -8.63 6.63 1.36
N GLN A 94 -9.67 6.21 0.65
CA GLN A 94 -11.01 5.99 1.21
C GLN A 94 -11.28 4.50 1.45
N ASP A 95 -10.82 3.63 0.55
CA ASP A 95 -10.99 2.17 0.66
C ASP A 95 -9.75 1.43 0.18
N VAL A 96 -8.96 0.93 1.12
CA VAL A 96 -7.73 0.17 0.83
C VAL A 96 -8.00 -1.19 0.18
N LYS A 97 -9.23 -1.72 0.24
CA LYS A 97 -9.59 -3.00 -0.38
C LYS A 97 -9.42 -2.98 -1.89
N LEU A 98 -9.51 -1.79 -2.50
CA LEU A 98 -9.24 -1.58 -3.93
C LEU A 98 -7.85 -2.12 -4.35
N LEU A 99 -6.89 -2.13 -3.43
CA LEU A 99 -5.52 -2.59 -3.67
C LEU A 99 -5.40 -4.12 -3.73
N GLN A 100 -6.45 -4.87 -3.42
CA GLN A 100 -6.49 -6.34 -3.55
C GLN A 100 -6.99 -6.79 -4.93
N ASP A 101 -7.50 -5.86 -5.74
CA ASP A 101 -8.04 -6.12 -7.07
C ASP A 101 -7.00 -5.74 -8.14
N ALA A 102 -6.36 -6.73 -8.76
CA ALA A 102 -5.32 -6.54 -9.76
C ALA A 102 -5.81 -5.79 -11.02
N ASP A 103 -7.11 -5.85 -11.32
CA ASP A 103 -7.69 -5.16 -12.49
C ASP A 103 -7.79 -3.65 -12.28
N ARG A 104 -7.74 -3.20 -11.03
CA ARG A 104 -7.70 -1.77 -10.70
C ARG A 104 -6.33 -1.12 -10.88
N PHE A 105 -5.26 -1.89 -11.01
CA PHE A 105 -3.94 -1.32 -11.30
C PHE A 105 -3.84 -0.94 -12.78
N LEU A 106 -3.97 0.35 -13.06
CA LEU A 106 -3.90 0.89 -14.43
C LEU A 106 -2.46 0.96 -14.95
N ALA A 107 -1.51 1.24 -14.06
CA ALA A 107 -0.07 1.21 -14.35
C ALA A 107 0.73 0.84 -13.10
N ILE A 108 1.88 0.20 -13.31
CA ILE A 108 2.87 -0.10 -12.28
C ILE A 108 4.23 0.30 -12.82
N MET A 109 4.96 1.11 -12.06
CA MET A 109 6.28 1.60 -12.42
C MET A 109 7.26 1.24 -11.29
N LYS A 110 8.45 0.82 -11.70
CA LYS A 110 9.60 0.55 -10.84
C LYS A 110 10.80 1.31 -11.36
N ASP A 111 11.38 2.17 -10.54
CA ASP A 111 12.55 2.99 -10.90
C ASP A 111 12.39 3.72 -12.25
N GLY A 112 11.20 4.31 -12.46
CA GLY A 112 10.86 5.02 -13.69
C GLY A 112 10.52 4.15 -14.90
N ALA A 113 10.70 2.82 -14.84
CA ALA A 113 10.34 1.91 -15.91
C ALA A 113 8.97 1.26 -15.67
N PHE A 114 8.14 1.16 -16.72
CA PHE A 114 6.85 0.49 -16.62
C PHE A 114 7.01 -1.04 -16.53
N HIS A 115 6.54 -1.62 -15.44
CA HIS A 115 6.27 -3.04 -15.32
C HIS A 115 4.90 -3.39 -15.92
N LYS A 116 3.90 -2.53 -15.70
CA LYS A 116 2.59 -2.55 -16.34
C LYS A 116 2.34 -1.16 -16.91
N ALA A 117 2.35 -1.02 -18.23
CA ALA A 117 2.06 0.26 -18.90
C ALA A 117 0.56 0.54 -18.88
N PRO A 118 0.13 1.81 -18.78
CA PRO A 118 -1.26 2.17 -18.91
C PRO A 118 -1.75 1.81 -20.34
N LYS A 119 -2.99 1.32 -20.44
CA LYS A 119 -3.61 1.14 -21.75
C LYS A 119 -3.83 2.52 -22.36
N THR A 120 -3.17 2.84 -23.46
CA THR A 120 -3.38 4.07 -24.22
C THR A 120 -4.75 4.02 -24.86
N GLY A 121 -5.78 4.49 -24.15
CA GLY A 121 -7.04 4.86 -24.77
C GLY A 121 -6.86 6.21 -25.46
N ARG A 122 -7.36 6.39 -26.69
CA ARG A 122 -7.39 7.65 -27.46
C ARG A 122 -7.97 8.80 -26.61
N ARG A 123 -7.12 9.54 -25.91
CA ARG A 123 -7.42 10.85 -25.31
C ARG A 123 -6.16 11.69 -25.06
N ALA A 124 -5.17 11.59 -25.97
CA ALA A 124 -4.01 12.49 -25.96
C ALA A 124 -4.16 13.70 -26.90
N ASP A 125 -5.19 13.74 -27.75
CA ASP A 125 -5.28 14.72 -28.83
C ASP A 125 -6.12 15.98 -28.51
N SER A 126 -6.59 16.14 -27.24
CA SER A 126 -7.45 17.29 -26.89
C SER A 126 -6.85 18.31 -25.91
N ILE A 127 -5.55 18.20 -25.57
CA ILE A 127 -4.92 19.16 -24.65
C ILE A 127 -3.83 20.04 -25.36
N ALA A 128 -3.64 19.85 -26.67
CA ALA A 128 -2.66 20.63 -27.45
C ALA A 128 -3.28 21.72 -28.35
N ALA A 129 -4.50 22.18 -28.05
CA ALA A 129 -5.17 23.25 -28.83
C ALA A 129 -5.97 24.17 -27.88
N GLU A 130 -5.26 24.93 -27.04
CA GLU A 130 -5.66 26.26 -26.52
C GLU A 130 -4.43 27.04 -26.13
#